data_d46d96c2153835e8e220e121312ddfff
#
_entry.id   d46d96c2153835e8e220e121312ddfff
#
_cell.length_a   1.000
_cell.length_b   1.000
_cell.length_c   1.000
_cell.angle_alpha   90.00
_cell.angle_beta   90.00
_cell.angle_gamma   90.00
#
_symmetry.space_group_name_H-M   'P 1'
#
loop_
_entity.id
_entity.type
_entity.pdbx_description
1 polymer ?
#
loop_
_entity_poly.entity_id
_entity_poly.type
_entity_poly.pdbx_seq_one_letter_code
_entity_poly.pdbx_strand_id
1 'polypeptide(L)'
;MERTRLSREIIETCLEMTRLGLNQGTAGNVSTRFENGMLITPSGIPYERMTENMIVYVDGNGKYEEGKSPSSEWRFHMAAYQSRPDANAVVHNHAVHCTAVSILNRPIPAIHYMIAAAGGNSIPCAPYATFGTRELSEHVALALKNRVMLPTY
;
A
#
# COMPACT_ATOMS: atom_id res chain seq x y z
N MET A 1 -2.98 -1.13 -23.83
CA MET A 1 -4.29 -1.66 -23.33
C MET A 1 -4.18 -2.14 -21.88
N GLU A 2 -3.20 -2.95 -21.52
CA GLU A 2 -3.08 -3.48 -20.14
C GLU A 2 -2.80 -2.38 -19.10
N ARG A 3 -1.82 -1.50 -19.33
CA ARG A 3 -1.53 -0.37 -18.43
C ARG A 3 -2.77 0.48 -18.13
N THR A 4 -3.56 0.83 -19.13
CA THR A 4 -4.77 1.64 -18.95
C THR A 4 -5.81 0.91 -18.09
N ARG A 5 -5.99 -0.40 -18.30
CA ARG A 5 -6.89 -1.23 -17.50
C ARG A 5 -6.44 -1.23 -16.03
N LEU A 6 -5.16 -1.55 -15.77
CA LEU A 6 -4.61 -1.58 -14.42
C LEU A 6 -4.66 -0.20 -13.74
N SER A 7 -4.39 0.88 -14.47
CA SER A 7 -4.49 2.24 -13.93
C SER A 7 -5.93 2.57 -13.50
N ARG A 8 -6.92 2.12 -14.26
CA ARG A 8 -8.34 2.28 -13.90
C ARG A 8 -8.69 1.50 -12.65
N GLU A 9 -8.28 0.24 -12.55
CA GLU A 9 -8.49 -0.61 -11.37
C GLU A 9 -7.87 0.00 -10.09
N ILE A 10 -6.69 0.63 -10.20
CA ILE A 10 -6.07 1.38 -9.10
C ILE A 10 -6.99 2.52 -8.66
N ILE A 11 -7.48 3.33 -9.59
CA ILE A 11 -8.34 4.49 -9.28
C ILE A 11 -9.66 4.02 -8.66
N GLU A 12 -10.30 3.01 -9.23
CA GLU A 12 -11.53 2.42 -8.70
C GLU A 12 -11.34 1.90 -7.27
N THR A 13 -10.21 1.25 -6.98
CA THR A 13 -9.86 0.80 -5.62
C THR A 13 -9.70 1.98 -4.67
N CYS A 14 -9.06 3.06 -5.07
CA CYS A 14 -8.92 4.27 -4.26
C CYS A 14 -10.28 4.91 -3.94
N LEU A 15 -11.15 5.02 -4.92
CA LEU A 15 -12.52 5.55 -4.73
C LEU A 15 -13.33 4.66 -3.80
N GLU A 16 -13.20 3.35 -3.92
CA GLU A 16 -13.87 2.40 -3.04
C GLU A 16 -13.37 2.49 -1.60
N MET A 17 -12.06 2.68 -1.37
CA MET A 17 -11.52 2.92 -0.03
C MET A 17 -12.14 4.17 0.61
N THR A 18 -12.32 5.25 -0.16
CA THR A 18 -12.99 6.47 0.31
C THR A 18 -14.46 6.19 0.65
N ARG A 19 -15.18 5.50 -0.25
CA ARG A 19 -16.59 5.13 -0.05
C ARG A 19 -16.82 4.29 1.20
N LEU A 20 -15.87 3.39 1.52
CA LEU A 20 -15.90 2.52 2.69
C LEU A 20 -15.39 3.21 3.97
N GLY A 21 -14.95 4.46 3.92
CA GLY A 21 -14.39 5.18 5.07
C GLY A 21 -13.02 4.66 5.53
N LEU A 22 -12.29 3.94 4.67
CA LEU A 22 -10.96 3.43 4.98
C LEU A 22 -9.86 4.48 4.83
N ASN A 23 -10.14 5.56 4.09
CA ASN A 23 -9.24 6.68 3.91
C ASN A 23 -9.97 8.02 4.03
N GLN A 24 -9.21 9.06 4.36
CA GLN A 24 -9.66 10.45 4.37
C GLN A 24 -8.69 11.32 3.55
N GLY A 25 -9.24 12.22 2.73
CA GLY A 25 -8.45 13.12 1.88
C GLY A 25 -7.57 12.35 0.87
N THR A 26 -6.28 12.70 0.84
CA THR A 26 -5.28 12.06 -0.04
C THR A 26 -4.43 11.01 0.68
N ALA A 27 -4.84 10.58 1.88
CA ALA A 27 -4.14 9.55 2.62
C ALA A 27 -4.31 8.16 1.96
N GLY A 28 -3.30 7.32 2.12
CA GLY A 28 -3.27 6.01 1.49
C GLY A 28 -2.88 6.03 0.02
N ASN A 29 -2.64 4.86 -0.52
CA ASN A 29 -2.17 4.69 -1.91
C ASN A 29 -2.34 3.23 -2.35
N VAL A 30 -2.38 3.03 -3.66
CA VAL A 30 -2.59 1.71 -4.27
C VAL A 30 -1.58 1.51 -5.38
N SER A 31 -1.03 0.32 -5.47
CA SER A 31 -0.20 -0.09 -6.59
C SER A 31 -0.54 -1.48 -7.09
N THR A 32 -0.15 -1.77 -8.32
CA THR A 32 -0.18 -3.11 -8.91
C THR A 32 1.12 -3.43 -9.62
N ARG A 33 1.52 -4.71 -9.63
CA ARG A 33 2.66 -5.16 -10.44
C ARG A 33 2.41 -4.84 -11.92
N PHE A 34 3.45 -4.37 -12.56
CA PHE A 34 3.43 -4.12 -13.99
C PHE A 34 4.86 -4.24 -14.54
N GLU A 35 5.06 -5.06 -15.56
CA GLU A 35 6.38 -5.36 -16.12
C GLU A 35 7.39 -5.77 -15.03
N ASN A 36 8.57 -5.13 -15.02
CA ASN A 36 9.62 -5.36 -14.01
C ASN A 36 9.51 -4.42 -12.80
N GLY A 37 8.36 -3.77 -12.61
CA GLY A 37 8.12 -2.78 -11.56
C GLY A 37 6.68 -2.75 -11.09
N MET A 38 6.13 -1.54 -10.97
CA MET A 38 4.75 -1.33 -10.54
C MET A 38 4.14 -0.06 -11.13
N LEU A 39 2.82 -0.04 -11.25
CA LEU A 39 2.01 1.17 -11.38
C LEU A 39 1.54 1.57 -10.00
N ILE A 40 1.64 2.87 -9.65
CA ILE A 40 1.26 3.40 -8.34
C ILE A 40 0.54 4.74 -8.46
N THR A 41 -0.33 5.03 -7.52
CA THR A 41 -1.00 6.33 -7.39
C THR A 41 0.01 7.48 -7.32
N PRO A 42 -0.29 8.64 -7.92
CA PRO A 42 0.53 9.84 -7.81
C PRO A 42 0.47 10.45 -6.40
N SER A 43 1.47 11.25 -6.05
CA SER A 43 1.51 11.98 -4.78
C SER A 43 0.54 13.17 -4.77
N GLY A 44 -0.24 13.29 -3.69
CA GLY A 44 -1.01 14.51 -3.38
C GLY A 44 -2.18 14.82 -4.31
N ILE A 45 -2.61 13.89 -5.16
CA ILE A 45 -3.77 14.07 -6.04
C ILE A 45 -5.00 13.44 -5.37
N PRO A 46 -6.12 14.20 -5.19
CA PRO A 46 -7.38 13.62 -4.74
C PRO A 46 -7.87 12.53 -5.70
N TYR A 47 -8.39 11.44 -5.15
CA TYR A 47 -8.79 10.26 -5.93
C TYR A 47 -9.83 10.58 -7.00
N GLU A 48 -10.76 11.48 -6.71
CA GLU A 48 -11.82 11.93 -7.62
C GLU A 48 -11.28 12.73 -8.84
N ARG A 49 -10.04 13.18 -8.75
CA ARG A 49 -9.35 13.93 -9.82
C ARG A 49 -8.33 13.09 -10.58
N MET A 50 -8.09 11.84 -10.14
CA MET A 50 -7.14 10.97 -10.82
C MET A 50 -7.66 10.53 -12.17
N THR A 51 -6.75 10.51 -13.14
CA THR A 51 -6.95 9.89 -14.45
C THR A 51 -5.89 8.83 -14.68
N GLU A 52 -6.15 7.89 -15.59
CA GLU A 52 -5.23 6.79 -15.88
C GLU A 52 -3.82 7.28 -16.26
N ASN A 53 -3.73 8.45 -16.93
CA ASN A 53 -2.45 9.05 -17.32
C ASN A 53 -1.64 9.59 -16.14
N MET A 54 -2.26 9.85 -14.99
CA MET A 54 -1.59 10.32 -13.79
C MET A 54 -0.94 9.19 -13.00
N ILE A 55 -1.37 7.95 -13.19
CA ILE A 55 -0.76 6.79 -12.56
C ILE A 55 0.68 6.65 -13.03
N VAL A 56 1.59 6.46 -12.07
CA VAL A 56 3.03 6.51 -12.29
C VAL A 56 3.60 5.10 -12.38
N TYR A 57 4.41 4.85 -13.40
CA TYR A 57 5.24 3.66 -13.45
C TYR A 57 6.54 3.88 -12.67
N VAL A 58 6.88 2.91 -11.83
CA VAL A 58 8.16 2.85 -11.09
C VAL A 58 8.80 1.51 -11.42
N ASP A 59 10.01 1.52 -11.99
CA ASP A 59 10.73 0.29 -12.34
C ASP A 59 11.32 -0.42 -11.11
N GLY A 60 11.86 -1.63 -11.31
CA GLY A 60 12.45 -2.44 -10.23
C GLY A 60 13.67 -1.81 -9.55
N ASN A 61 14.28 -0.76 -10.13
CA ASN A 61 15.39 -0.01 -9.58
C ASN A 61 14.93 1.27 -8.85
N GLY A 62 13.62 1.55 -8.85
CA GLY A 62 13.02 2.74 -8.23
C GLY A 62 13.09 4.00 -9.10
N LYS A 63 13.39 3.87 -10.40
CA LYS A 63 13.30 4.96 -11.35
C LYS A 63 11.87 5.08 -11.84
N TYR A 64 11.36 6.29 -11.92
CA TYR A 64 10.00 6.58 -12.39
C TYR A 64 9.98 7.57 -13.56
N GLU A 65 8.84 7.69 -14.21
CA GLU A 65 8.62 8.51 -15.39
C GLU A 65 8.95 9.98 -15.12
N GLU A 66 9.69 10.60 -16.03
CA GLU A 66 10.05 12.02 -15.97
C GLU A 66 8.79 12.90 -15.93
N GLY A 67 8.82 13.93 -15.09
CA GLY A 67 7.71 14.87 -14.91
C GLY A 67 6.54 14.32 -14.05
N LYS A 68 6.63 13.09 -13.55
CA LYS A 68 5.64 12.51 -12.65
C LYS A 68 6.22 12.33 -11.24
N SER A 69 5.34 12.34 -10.24
CA SER A 69 5.67 12.11 -8.84
C SER A 69 4.83 10.95 -8.30
N PRO A 70 5.41 9.77 -8.06
CA PRO A 70 4.71 8.67 -7.42
C PRO A 70 4.37 9.02 -5.97
N SER A 71 3.45 8.28 -5.34
CA SER A 71 3.22 8.36 -3.89
C SER A 71 4.55 8.38 -3.14
N SER A 72 4.67 9.22 -2.12
CA SER A 72 5.86 9.29 -1.24
C SER A 72 6.21 7.94 -0.62
N GLU A 73 5.25 7.02 -0.56
CA GLU A 73 5.37 5.69 0.03
C GLU A 73 5.71 4.58 -0.97
N TRP A 74 6.06 4.92 -2.22
CA TRP A 74 6.37 3.95 -3.26
C TRP A 74 7.45 2.92 -2.84
N ARG A 75 8.37 3.33 -1.92
CA ARG A 75 9.45 2.46 -1.46
C ARG A 75 8.94 1.27 -0.67
N PHE A 76 7.96 1.46 0.22
CA PHE A 76 7.44 0.31 0.96
C PHE A 76 6.55 -0.58 0.08
N HIS A 77 5.86 -0.05 -0.95
CA HIS A 77 5.19 -0.88 -1.95
C HIS A 77 6.19 -1.78 -2.68
N MET A 78 7.32 -1.22 -3.11
CA MET A 78 8.38 -1.98 -3.72
C MET A 78 8.95 -3.05 -2.76
N ALA A 79 9.17 -2.69 -1.50
CA ALA A 79 9.64 -3.62 -0.47
C ALA A 79 8.62 -4.75 -0.21
N ALA A 80 7.33 -4.44 -0.22
CA ALA A 80 6.26 -5.43 -0.11
C ALA A 80 6.31 -6.43 -1.29
N TYR A 81 6.46 -5.95 -2.53
CA TYR A 81 6.61 -6.83 -3.69
C TYR A 81 7.88 -7.68 -3.66
N GLN A 82 8.98 -7.17 -3.13
CA GLN A 82 10.22 -7.94 -2.97
C GLN A 82 10.08 -9.03 -1.90
N SER A 83 9.39 -8.73 -0.80
CA SER A 83 9.15 -9.68 0.30
C SER A 83 8.08 -10.73 -0.05
N ARG A 84 7.15 -10.39 -0.94
CA ARG A 84 6.02 -11.22 -1.34
C ARG A 84 5.94 -11.28 -2.88
N PRO A 85 6.75 -12.15 -3.51
CA PRO A 85 6.73 -12.34 -4.96
C PRO A 85 5.36 -12.78 -5.52
N ASP A 86 4.54 -13.38 -4.69
CA ASP A 86 3.17 -13.81 -4.98
C ASP A 86 2.14 -12.66 -4.94
N ALA A 87 2.48 -11.51 -4.33
CA ALA A 87 1.59 -10.35 -4.30
C ALA A 87 1.57 -9.63 -5.65
N ASN A 88 0.38 -9.38 -6.19
CA ASN A 88 0.18 -8.65 -7.45
C ASN A 88 -0.30 -7.21 -7.23
N ALA A 89 -0.79 -6.88 -6.04
CA ALA A 89 -1.21 -5.54 -5.67
C ALA A 89 -0.87 -5.24 -4.20
N VAL A 90 -0.69 -3.97 -3.89
CA VAL A 90 -0.55 -3.44 -2.53
C VAL A 90 -1.55 -2.32 -2.34
N VAL A 91 -2.35 -2.44 -1.30
CA VAL A 91 -3.35 -1.43 -0.90
C VAL A 91 -2.97 -0.91 0.47
N HIS A 92 -2.64 0.38 0.55
CA HIS A 92 -2.36 1.07 1.80
C HIS A 92 -3.50 2.02 2.14
N ASN A 93 -3.98 1.93 3.38
CA ASN A 93 -5.05 2.78 3.89
C ASN A 93 -4.84 3.15 5.36
N HIS A 94 -5.58 4.15 5.81
CA HIS A 94 -5.58 4.65 7.19
C HIS A 94 -6.91 4.35 7.89
N ALA A 95 -7.37 3.09 7.83
CA ALA A 95 -8.59 2.65 8.50
C ALA A 95 -8.52 2.98 10.00
N VAL A 96 -9.49 3.75 10.49
CA VAL A 96 -9.47 4.38 11.84
C VAL A 96 -9.17 3.38 12.95
N HIS A 97 -9.81 2.21 12.92
CA HIS A 97 -9.61 1.17 13.95
C HIS A 97 -8.21 0.54 13.87
N CYS A 98 -7.68 0.31 12.66
CA CYS A 98 -6.33 -0.22 12.49
C CYS A 98 -5.29 0.81 12.96
N THR A 99 -5.47 2.08 12.61
CA THR A 99 -4.62 3.18 13.08
C THR A 99 -4.65 3.31 14.59
N ALA A 100 -5.82 3.24 15.21
CA ALA A 100 -5.94 3.30 16.67
C ALA A 100 -5.20 2.16 17.39
N VAL A 101 -5.22 0.95 16.84
CA VAL A 101 -4.49 -0.20 17.39
C VAL A 101 -2.99 -0.05 17.15
N SER A 102 -2.57 0.42 15.96
CA SER A 102 -1.15 0.59 15.63
C SER A 102 -0.47 1.65 16.50
N ILE A 103 -1.15 2.75 16.84
CA ILE A 103 -0.66 3.78 17.78
C ILE A 103 -0.31 3.17 19.15
N LEU A 104 -1.01 2.12 19.57
CA LEU A 104 -0.71 1.39 20.79
C LEU A 104 0.50 0.46 20.66
N ASN A 105 1.10 0.37 19.48
CA ASN A 105 2.20 -0.53 19.13
C ASN A 105 1.91 -2.00 19.55
N ARG A 106 0.72 -2.46 19.23
CA ARG A 106 0.24 -3.81 19.57
C ARG A 106 -0.21 -4.58 18.34
N PRO A 107 0.09 -5.88 18.28
CA PRO A 107 -0.48 -6.74 17.24
C PRO A 107 -1.99 -6.91 17.47
N ILE A 108 -2.74 -7.19 16.40
CA ILE A 108 -4.12 -7.65 16.51
C ILE A 108 -4.10 -9.16 16.80
N PRO A 109 -4.56 -9.59 17.98
CA PRO A 109 -4.52 -11.00 18.38
C PRO A 109 -5.61 -11.81 17.69
N ALA A 110 -5.59 -13.14 17.87
CA ALA A 110 -6.56 -14.09 17.32
C ALA A 110 -7.95 -13.99 17.99
N ILE A 111 -8.59 -12.85 17.88
CA ILE A 111 -9.93 -12.60 18.47
C ILE A 111 -11.10 -12.96 17.55
N HIS A 112 -10.82 -13.24 16.28
CA HIS A 112 -11.81 -13.58 15.28
C HIS A 112 -11.20 -14.51 14.21
N TYR A 113 -11.97 -15.44 13.66
CA TYR A 113 -11.47 -16.38 12.66
C TYR A 113 -10.89 -15.72 11.40
N MET A 114 -11.35 -14.52 11.05
CA MET A 114 -10.82 -13.74 9.92
C MET A 114 -9.34 -13.37 10.06
N ILE A 115 -8.76 -13.46 11.25
CA ILE A 115 -7.31 -13.27 11.44
C ILE A 115 -6.51 -14.29 10.60
N ALA A 116 -7.05 -15.49 10.38
CA ALA A 116 -6.41 -16.49 9.53
C ALA A 116 -6.20 -16.00 8.08
N ALA A 117 -7.07 -15.12 7.57
CA ALA A 117 -6.91 -14.50 6.25
C ALA A 117 -5.65 -13.61 6.17
N ALA A 118 -5.14 -13.12 7.30
CA ALA A 118 -3.89 -12.37 7.37
C ALA A 118 -2.63 -13.26 7.24
N GLY A 119 -2.78 -14.58 7.15
CA GLY A 119 -1.69 -15.54 7.01
C GLY A 119 -1.11 -16.02 8.35
N GLY A 120 -1.90 -16.00 9.43
CA GLY A 120 -1.45 -16.48 10.73
C GLY A 120 -2.48 -16.32 11.84
N ASN A 121 -2.03 -16.42 13.09
CA ASN A 121 -2.86 -16.29 14.28
C ASN A 121 -2.86 -14.89 14.91
N SER A 122 -2.23 -13.92 14.27
CA SER A 122 -2.22 -12.51 14.68
C SER A 122 -1.84 -11.65 13.48
N ILE A 123 -2.15 -10.36 13.51
CA ILE A 123 -1.63 -9.37 12.56
C ILE A 123 -0.55 -8.58 13.33
N PRO A 124 0.75 -8.72 12.99
CA PRO A 124 1.83 -8.02 13.69
C PRO A 124 1.75 -6.53 13.38
N CYS A 125 2.08 -5.68 14.37
CA CYS A 125 2.29 -4.25 14.15
C CYS A 125 3.76 -4.01 13.78
N ALA A 126 4.03 -3.30 12.69
CA ALA A 126 5.39 -2.89 12.35
C ALA A 126 5.86 -1.79 13.31
N PRO A 127 7.17 -1.72 13.61
CA PRO A 127 7.72 -0.59 14.33
C PRO A 127 7.48 0.72 13.56
N TYR A 128 7.26 1.79 14.31
CA TYR A 128 7.10 3.12 13.70
C TYR A 128 8.35 3.57 12.95
N ALA A 129 8.14 4.16 11.81
CA ALA A 129 9.13 4.97 11.10
C ALA A 129 8.40 6.03 10.27
N THR A 130 9.07 7.14 9.99
CA THR A 130 8.49 8.25 9.20
C THR A 130 8.12 7.76 7.80
N PHE A 131 6.96 8.19 7.30
CA PHE A 131 6.49 7.86 5.97
C PHE A 131 7.52 8.22 4.88
N GLY A 132 7.60 7.42 3.83
CA GLY A 132 8.52 7.63 2.71
C GLY A 132 9.99 7.30 3.00
N THR A 133 10.34 6.90 4.24
CA THR A 133 11.71 6.53 4.60
C THR A 133 12.05 5.09 4.18
N ARG A 134 13.34 4.83 4.05
CA ARG A 134 13.87 3.47 3.85
C ARG A 134 13.61 2.58 5.06
N GLU A 135 13.73 3.14 6.25
CA GLU A 135 13.48 2.45 7.51
C GLU A 135 12.06 1.88 7.57
N LEU A 136 11.03 2.66 7.23
CA LEU A 136 9.66 2.16 7.13
C LEU A 136 9.55 0.99 6.15
N SER A 137 10.20 1.09 5.00
CA SER A 137 10.18 0.03 3.98
C SER A 137 10.79 -1.28 4.49
N GLU A 138 11.89 -1.20 5.26
CA GLU A 138 12.55 -2.35 5.89
C GLU A 138 11.64 -3.00 6.96
N HIS A 139 10.99 -2.18 7.80
CA HIS A 139 10.03 -2.67 8.81
C HIS A 139 8.84 -3.38 8.16
N VAL A 140 8.26 -2.78 7.10
CA VAL A 140 7.15 -3.38 6.35
C VAL A 140 7.56 -4.69 5.70
N ALA A 141 8.73 -4.74 5.03
CA ALA A 141 9.24 -5.94 4.39
C ALA A 141 9.41 -7.10 5.39
N LEU A 142 9.97 -6.80 6.58
CA LEU A 142 10.16 -7.79 7.63
C LEU A 142 8.82 -8.29 8.18
N ALA A 143 7.89 -7.40 8.45
CA ALA A 143 6.61 -7.75 9.05
C ALA A 143 5.66 -8.48 8.08
N LEU A 144 5.79 -8.23 6.75
CA LEU A 144 5.02 -8.94 5.71
C LEU A 144 5.54 -10.33 5.38
N LYS A 145 6.69 -10.74 5.89
CA LYS A 145 7.36 -12.01 5.58
C LYS A 145 6.48 -13.19 5.89
N ASN A 146 5.48 -13.58 5.63
CA ASN A 146 4.50 -14.65 5.88
C ASN A 146 3.14 -14.07 6.31
N ARG A 147 2.87 -12.84 5.89
CA ARG A 147 1.60 -12.16 6.16
C ARG A 147 1.08 -11.52 4.89
N VAL A 148 -0.23 -11.35 4.80
CA VAL A 148 -0.88 -10.66 3.68
C VAL A 148 -1.43 -9.29 4.07
N MET A 149 -1.44 -8.96 5.35
CA MET A 149 -1.81 -7.63 5.86
C MET A 149 -1.02 -7.27 7.11
N LEU A 150 -0.92 -5.97 7.36
CA LEU A 150 -0.08 -5.37 8.40
C LEU A 150 -0.64 -4.01 8.81
N PRO A 151 -0.90 -3.73 10.10
CA PRO A 151 -1.08 -2.38 10.60
C PRO A 151 0.27 -1.66 10.68
N THR A 152 0.30 -0.44 10.17
CA THR A 152 1.39 0.54 10.31
C THR A 152 0.81 1.89 10.74
N TYR A 153 1.59 2.76 11.34
CA TYR A 153 1.21 4.12 11.72
C TYR A 153 2.31 5.13 11.39
#